data_ee9760372f8b78d8e06437ae358bfdec
#
_entry.id   ee9760372f8b78d8e06437ae358bfdec
#
_cell.length_a   1.000
_cell.length_b   1.000
_cell.length_c   1.000
_cell.angle_alpha   90.00
_cell.angle_beta   90.00
_cell.angle_gamma   90.00
#
_symmetry.space_group_name_H-M   'P 1'
#
loop_
_entity.id
_entity.type
_entity.pdbx_description
1 polymer ?
#
loop_
_entity_poly.entity_id
_entity_poly.type
_entity_poly.pdbx_seq_one_letter_code
_entity_poly.pdbx_strand_id
1 'polypeptide(L)'
;MCEKFAVTANIIPVTDNSIETRITTDKGELHLQEYWVKHRGKDPVEGIQYIGADKARPNPEAINAIHDAEMVILAPGNPLTSIGPMLQIKGIRKELSKIKKKVVAISPLIGDNAISGPAAKYMQAAGIESNAYGLAKMYSDVCSNIIIDTKDKALVKKIQSLDMKVFETKITMKNKIAEDALANFLLKQVHV
;
A
#
# COMPACT_ATOMS: atom_id res chain seq x y z
N MET A 1 -20.67 -1.72 -12.84
CA MET A 1 -20.60 -0.99 -11.53
C MET A 1 -20.15 0.44 -11.74
N CYS A 2 -19.06 0.68 -12.48
CA CYS A 2 -18.52 2.02 -12.74
C CYS A 2 -19.55 2.99 -13.32
N GLU A 3 -20.31 2.58 -14.32
CA GLU A 3 -21.40 3.40 -14.93
C GLU A 3 -22.42 3.87 -13.90
N LYS A 4 -22.82 3.01 -12.97
CA LYS A 4 -23.82 3.34 -11.92
C LYS A 4 -23.33 4.47 -11.00
N PHE A 5 -22.03 4.61 -10.84
CA PHE A 5 -21.41 5.63 -9.97
C PHE A 5 -20.73 6.74 -10.77
N ALA A 6 -20.97 6.82 -12.08
CA ALA A 6 -20.33 7.79 -13.00
C ALA A 6 -18.78 7.78 -12.89
N VAL A 7 -18.19 6.60 -12.66
CA VAL A 7 -16.76 6.42 -12.63
C VAL A 7 -16.25 6.23 -14.05
N THR A 8 -15.38 7.13 -14.50
CA THR A 8 -14.77 7.08 -15.84
C THR A 8 -13.47 6.27 -15.90
N ALA A 9 -12.86 5.99 -14.73
CA ALA A 9 -11.66 5.18 -14.64
C ALA A 9 -11.94 3.69 -14.86
N ASN A 10 -11.00 2.98 -15.48
CA ASN A 10 -11.04 1.54 -15.60
C ASN A 10 -10.66 0.90 -14.26
N ILE A 11 -11.50 -0.02 -13.78
CA ILE A 11 -11.21 -0.84 -12.60
C ILE A 11 -10.80 -2.22 -13.09
N ILE A 12 -9.52 -2.55 -12.92
CA ILE A 12 -8.92 -3.80 -13.38
C ILE A 12 -8.54 -4.62 -12.15
N PRO A 13 -9.07 -5.85 -11.97
CA PRO A 13 -8.60 -6.74 -10.92
C PRO A 13 -7.16 -7.15 -11.21
N VAL A 14 -6.32 -7.16 -10.17
CA VAL A 14 -4.90 -7.54 -10.34
C VAL A 14 -4.72 -9.03 -10.69
N THR A 15 -5.70 -9.86 -10.34
CA THR A 15 -5.79 -11.29 -10.64
C THR A 15 -7.23 -11.76 -10.59
N ASP A 16 -7.55 -12.81 -11.34
CA ASP A 16 -8.83 -13.53 -11.27
C ASP A 16 -8.75 -14.75 -10.33
N ASN A 17 -7.58 -15.03 -9.76
CA ASN A 17 -7.42 -16.12 -8.81
C ASN A 17 -7.84 -15.68 -7.40
N SER A 18 -8.36 -16.62 -6.62
CA SER A 18 -8.69 -16.38 -5.22
C SER A 18 -7.41 -16.27 -4.38
N ILE A 19 -7.31 -15.18 -3.62
CA ILE A 19 -6.27 -14.97 -2.61
C ILE A 19 -6.95 -14.60 -1.30
N GLU A 20 -6.64 -15.34 -0.24
CA GLU A 20 -7.18 -15.09 1.08
C GLU A 20 -6.10 -14.54 2.02
N THR A 21 -6.37 -13.42 2.67
CA THR A 21 -5.52 -12.94 3.77
C THR A 21 -5.95 -13.61 5.06
N ARG A 22 -5.04 -14.35 5.70
CA ARG A 22 -5.21 -14.99 6.98
C ARG A 22 -4.43 -14.27 8.06
N ILE A 23 -5.06 -14.13 9.22
CA ILE A 23 -4.47 -13.52 10.42
C ILE A 23 -4.25 -14.61 11.45
N THR A 24 -3.02 -14.78 11.89
CA THR A 24 -2.68 -15.68 13.00
C THR A 24 -2.78 -14.91 14.32
N THR A 25 -3.46 -15.50 15.29
CA THR A 25 -3.63 -14.99 16.64
C THR A 25 -3.32 -16.10 17.64
N ASP A 26 -3.21 -15.78 18.93
CA ASP A 26 -3.09 -16.75 20.03
C ASP A 26 -4.25 -17.76 20.09
N LYS A 27 -5.38 -17.46 19.45
CA LYS A 27 -6.58 -18.31 19.37
C LYS A 27 -6.67 -19.13 18.08
N GLY A 28 -5.67 -19.02 17.20
CA GLY A 28 -5.61 -19.71 15.93
C GLY A 28 -5.69 -18.76 14.73
N GLU A 29 -5.86 -19.35 13.55
CA GLU A 29 -5.87 -18.66 12.27
C GLU A 29 -7.29 -18.29 11.86
N LEU A 30 -7.49 -17.02 11.46
CA LEU A 30 -8.77 -16.46 11.06
C LEU A 30 -8.67 -15.83 9.66
N HIS A 31 -9.74 -15.90 8.90
CA HIS A 31 -9.88 -15.07 7.70
C HIS A 31 -9.89 -13.58 8.09
N LEU A 32 -9.23 -12.71 7.32
CA LEU A 32 -9.13 -11.26 7.62
C LEU A 32 -10.49 -10.63 7.93
N GLN A 33 -11.53 -10.95 7.15
CA GLN A 33 -12.86 -10.40 7.37
C GLN A 33 -13.48 -10.89 8.69
N GLU A 34 -13.28 -12.16 9.04
CA GLU A 34 -13.73 -12.68 10.33
C GLU A 34 -13.01 -11.97 11.47
N TYR A 35 -11.69 -11.89 11.41
CA TYR A 35 -10.89 -11.17 12.40
C TYR A 35 -11.33 -9.71 12.55
N TRP A 36 -11.55 -9.02 11.43
CA TRP A 36 -11.89 -7.60 11.47
C TRP A 36 -13.35 -7.34 11.85
N VAL A 37 -14.30 -8.07 11.28
CA VAL A 37 -15.75 -7.82 11.47
C VAL A 37 -16.26 -8.48 12.74
N LYS A 38 -16.06 -9.80 12.89
CA LYS A 38 -16.59 -10.57 14.01
C LYS A 38 -15.80 -10.31 15.30
N HIS A 39 -14.49 -10.33 15.23
CA HIS A 39 -13.60 -10.12 16.39
C HIS A 39 -13.21 -8.65 16.59
N ARG A 40 -13.68 -7.75 15.70
CA ARG A 40 -13.41 -6.30 15.76
C ARG A 40 -11.92 -5.96 15.81
N GLY A 41 -11.06 -6.80 15.24
CA GLY A 41 -9.62 -6.63 15.24
C GLY A 41 -8.96 -6.55 16.61
N LYS A 42 -9.57 -7.10 17.67
CA LYS A 42 -9.10 -6.92 19.06
C LYS A 42 -7.96 -7.85 19.43
N ASP A 43 -8.00 -9.09 18.98
CA ASP A 43 -7.00 -10.08 19.36
C ASP A 43 -5.59 -9.66 18.88
N PRO A 44 -4.53 -9.98 19.62
CA PRO A 44 -3.16 -9.78 19.19
C PRO A 44 -2.90 -10.47 17.84
N VAL A 45 -2.15 -9.84 16.96
CA VAL A 45 -1.75 -10.43 15.68
C VAL A 45 -0.33 -10.96 15.81
N GLU A 46 -0.14 -12.24 15.49
CA GLU A 46 1.16 -12.92 15.52
C GLU A 46 1.72 -13.12 14.09
N GLY A 47 0.85 -13.12 13.07
CA GLY A 47 1.27 -13.32 11.70
C GLY A 47 0.19 -12.98 10.68
N ILE A 48 0.63 -12.81 9.43
CA ILE A 48 -0.23 -12.56 8.27
C ILE A 48 0.24 -13.44 7.13
N GLN A 49 -0.69 -14.15 6.50
CA GLN A 49 -0.42 -15.03 5.37
C GLN A 49 -1.36 -14.71 4.20
N TYR A 50 -0.89 -14.98 2.98
CA TYR A 50 -1.67 -14.77 1.75
C TYR A 50 -1.84 -16.11 1.04
N ILE A 51 -2.89 -16.84 1.41
CA ILE A 51 -3.17 -18.17 0.88
C ILE A 51 -3.56 -18.06 -0.59
N GLY A 52 -2.90 -18.83 -1.45
CA GLY A 52 -3.11 -18.86 -2.89
C GLY A 52 -2.30 -17.85 -3.70
N ALA A 53 -1.61 -16.89 -3.05
CA ALA A 53 -0.82 -15.88 -3.76
C ALA A 53 0.35 -16.46 -4.57
N ASP A 54 0.95 -17.56 -4.08
CA ASP A 54 2.04 -18.28 -4.74
C ASP A 54 1.63 -18.91 -6.09
N LYS A 55 0.35 -19.26 -6.24
CA LYS A 55 -0.26 -19.86 -7.43
C LYS A 55 -0.98 -18.85 -8.31
N ALA A 56 -1.30 -17.69 -7.77
CA ALA A 56 -2.03 -16.65 -8.47
C ALA A 56 -1.21 -16.09 -9.65
N ARG A 57 -1.90 -15.89 -10.77
CA ARG A 57 -1.34 -15.24 -11.96
C ARG A 57 -1.90 -13.82 -12.07
N PRO A 58 -1.07 -12.85 -12.43
CA PRO A 58 -1.54 -11.50 -12.65
C PRO A 58 -2.46 -11.45 -13.87
N ASN A 59 -3.46 -10.58 -13.82
CA ASN A 59 -4.28 -10.26 -14.97
C ASN A 59 -3.39 -9.55 -16.02
N PRO A 60 -3.38 -10.02 -17.30
CA PRO A 60 -2.61 -9.38 -18.36
C PRO A 60 -2.93 -7.89 -18.55
N GLU A 61 -4.20 -7.49 -18.40
CA GLU A 61 -4.60 -6.08 -18.50
C GLU A 61 -3.97 -5.23 -17.38
N ALA A 62 -3.86 -5.79 -16.16
CA ALA A 62 -3.20 -5.10 -15.05
C ALA A 62 -1.70 -4.92 -15.32
N ILE A 63 -1.04 -5.92 -15.91
CA ILE A 63 0.38 -5.82 -16.32
C ILE A 63 0.55 -4.76 -17.40
N ASN A 64 -0.31 -4.74 -18.43
CA ASN A 64 -0.27 -3.75 -19.49
C ASN A 64 -0.48 -2.34 -18.91
N ALA A 65 -1.49 -2.18 -18.04
CA ALA A 65 -1.74 -0.89 -17.39
C ALA A 65 -0.54 -0.39 -16.55
N ILE A 66 0.19 -1.30 -15.89
CA ILE A 66 1.42 -0.95 -15.15
C ILE A 66 2.49 -0.45 -16.13
N HIS A 67 2.71 -1.13 -17.26
CA HIS A 67 3.75 -0.78 -18.22
C HIS A 67 3.46 0.53 -18.95
N ASP A 68 2.20 0.76 -19.32
CA ASP A 68 1.76 1.91 -20.11
C ASP A 68 1.59 3.17 -19.26
N ALA A 69 1.59 3.03 -17.93
CA ALA A 69 1.40 4.14 -17.01
C ALA A 69 2.56 5.15 -17.10
N GLU A 70 2.23 6.44 -17.13
CA GLU A 70 3.19 7.52 -16.90
C GLU A 70 3.63 7.55 -15.43
N MET A 71 2.70 7.22 -14.51
CA MET A 71 2.93 7.13 -13.08
C MET A 71 2.08 6.00 -12.48
N VAL A 72 2.67 5.20 -11.59
CA VAL A 72 1.96 4.20 -10.78
C VAL A 72 1.92 4.67 -9.34
N ILE A 73 0.73 4.70 -8.74
CA ILE A 73 0.53 5.16 -7.36
C ILE A 73 0.19 3.95 -6.48
N LEU A 74 1.04 3.67 -5.49
CA LEU A 74 0.67 2.82 -4.37
C LEU A 74 -0.13 3.67 -3.37
N ALA A 75 -1.45 3.54 -3.45
CA ALA A 75 -2.37 4.32 -2.62
C ALA A 75 -2.12 4.11 -1.12
N PRO A 76 -2.52 5.05 -0.23
CA PRO A 76 -2.30 4.96 1.21
C PRO A 76 -3.22 3.93 1.88
N GLY A 77 -3.25 2.73 1.32
CA GLY A 77 -3.92 1.57 1.88
C GLY A 77 -3.05 0.85 2.91
N ASN A 78 -3.65 -0.08 3.65
CA ASN A 78 -2.90 -0.90 4.58
C ASN A 78 -1.82 -1.70 3.83
N PRO A 79 -0.53 -1.55 4.20
CA PRO A 79 0.57 -2.15 3.45
C PRO A 79 0.56 -3.67 3.48
N LEU A 80 -0.05 -4.29 4.49
CA LEU A 80 -0.10 -5.74 4.64
C LEU A 80 -1.43 -6.37 4.22
N THR A 81 -2.55 -5.67 4.35
CA THR A 81 -3.86 -6.28 4.05
C THR A 81 -4.53 -5.73 2.80
N SER A 82 -4.03 -4.61 2.26
CA SER A 82 -4.54 -4.03 1.01
C SER A 82 -3.50 -4.12 -0.11
N ILE A 83 -2.33 -3.53 0.06
CA ILE A 83 -1.26 -3.52 -0.96
C ILE A 83 -0.50 -4.85 -0.97
N GLY A 84 -0.24 -5.42 0.21
CA GLY A 84 0.53 -6.66 0.38
C GLY A 84 0.04 -7.83 -0.47
N PRO A 85 -1.25 -8.20 -0.44
CA PRO A 85 -1.76 -9.31 -1.24
C PRO A 85 -1.48 -9.15 -2.74
N MET A 86 -1.63 -7.93 -3.28
CA MET A 86 -1.35 -7.63 -4.68
C MET A 86 0.13 -7.82 -5.01
N LEU A 87 1.03 -7.35 -4.14
CA LEU A 87 2.47 -7.47 -4.32
C LEU A 87 3.00 -8.90 -4.17
N GLN A 88 2.25 -9.80 -3.53
CA GLN A 88 2.61 -11.22 -3.42
C GLN A 88 2.26 -12.03 -4.66
N ILE A 89 1.42 -11.52 -5.56
CA ILE A 89 1.11 -12.19 -6.83
C ILE A 89 2.39 -12.28 -7.66
N LYS A 90 2.71 -13.51 -8.09
CA LYS A 90 3.93 -13.81 -8.84
C LYS A 90 4.05 -12.92 -10.08
N GLY A 91 5.11 -12.12 -10.13
CA GLY A 91 5.41 -11.23 -11.26
C GLY A 91 5.09 -9.77 -11.02
N ILE A 92 4.08 -9.42 -10.20
CA ILE A 92 3.71 -8.01 -9.94
C ILE A 92 4.90 -7.20 -9.41
N ARG A 93 5.59 -7.68 -8.37
CA ARG A 93 6.80 -7.00 -7.86
C ARG A 93 7.88 -6.83 -8.93
N LYS A 94 8.09 -7.86 -9.74
CA LYS A 94 9.06 -7.83 -10.84
C LYS A 94 8.71 -6.77 -11.88
N GLU A 95 7.44 -6.67 -12.27
CA GLU A 95 7.03 -5.66 -13.26
C GLU A 95 7.11 -4.25 -12.70
N LEU A 96 6.69 -4.01 -11.47
CA LEU A 96 6.87 -2.73 -10.78
C LEU A 96 8.35 -2.35 -10.63
N SER A 97 9.23 -3.31 -10.29
CA SER A 97 10.66 -3.03 -10.13
C SER A 97 11.35 -2.55 -11.41
N LYS A 98 10.86 -2.97 -12.59
CA LYS A 98 11.37 -2.50 -13.89
C LYS A 98 11.10 -1.01 -14.11
N ILE A 99 10.01 -0.50 -13.55
CA ILE A 99 9.56 0.88 -13.69
C ILE A 99 9.57 1.64 -12.35
N LYS A 100 10.32 1.18 -11.35
CA LYS A 100 10.26 1.72 -9.98
C LYS A 100 10.44 3.23 -9.88
N LYS A 101 11.12 3.85 -10.85
CA LYS A 101 11.27 5.30 -10.94
C LYS A 101 9.93 6.02 -11.19
N LYS A 102 9.00 5.36 -11.86
CA LYS A 102 7.63 5.85 -12.10
C LYS A 102 6.66 5.49 -10.97
N VAL A 103 7.09 4.71 -9.98
CA VAL A 103 6.22 4.29 -8.87
C VAL A 103 6.37 5.25 -7.71
N VAL A 104 5.22 5.70 -7.19
CA VAL A 104 5.11 6.60 -6.04
C VAL A 104 4.25 5.93 -4.98
N ALA A 105 4.76 5.81 -3.76
CA ALA A 105 3.97 5.36 -2.62
C ALA A 105 3.48 6.56 -1.79
N ILE A 106 2.27 6.48 -1.26
CA ILE A 106 1.76 7.44 -0.28
C ILE A 106 1.66 6.74 1.07
N SER A 107 2.28 7.30 2.10
CA SER A 107 2.24 6.72 3.44
C SER A 107 0.83 6.75 4.03
N PRO A 108 0.32 5.63 4.59
CA PRO A 108 -0.89 5.62 5.40
C PRO A 108 -0.61 5.94 6.88
N LEU A 109 0.61 6.34 7.23
CA LEU A 109 1.09 6.50 8.59
C LEU A 109 1.51 7.95 8.84
N ILE A 110 1.29 8.44 10.07
CA ILE A 110 1.83 9.69 10.59
C ILE A 110 2.44 9.38 11.95
N GLY A 111 3.77 9.59 12.08
CA GLY A 111 4.53 9.04 13.20
C GLY A 111 4.42 7.52 13.20
N ASP A 112 4.24 6.94 14.39
CA ASP A 112 4.10 5.49 14.58
C ASP A 112 2.64 5.01 14.51
N ASN A 113 1.72 5.87 14.04
CA ASN A 113 0.29 5.58 14.02
C ASN A 113 -0.27 5.55 12.60
N ALA A 114 -1.17 4.62 12.36
CA ALA A 114 -1.98 4.62 11.14
C ALA A 114 -2.97 5.80 11.16
N ILE A 115 -3.17 6.45 10.01
CA ILE A 115 -4.19 7.50 9.84
C ILE A 115 -5.58 6.90 10.09
N SER A 116 -5.78 5.64 9.66
CA SER A 116 -7.00 4.88 9.91
C SER A 116 -6.70 3.38 9.91
N GLY A 117 -7.52 2.61 10.62
CA GLY A 117 -7.42 1.15 10.65
C GLY A 117 -6.17 0.62 11.37
N PRO A 118 -5.88 -0.68 11.24
CA PRO A 118 -4.89 -1.40 12.04
C PRO A 118 -3.50 -1.52 11.39
N ALA A 119 -3.13 -0.64 10.46
CA ALA A 119 -1.87 -0.79 9.70
C ALA A 119 -0.65 -0.89 10.62
N ALA A 120 -0.56 -0.02 11.65
CA ALA A 120 0.54 -0.06 12.61
C ALA A 120 0.63 -1.41 13.35
N LYS A 121 -0.51 -1.94 13.81
CA LYS A 121 -0.59 -3.24 14.47
C LYS A 121 -0.09 -4.39 13.61
N TYR A 122 -0.48 -4.39 12.33
CA TYR A 122 -0.05 -5.43 11.40
C TYR A 122 1.43 -5.32 11.05
N MET A 123 1.94 -4.11 10.87
CA MET A 123 3.37 -3.89 10.63
C MET A 123 4.20 -4.37 11.81
N GLN A 124 3.80 -4.04 13.04
CA GLN A 124 4.48 -4.51 14.27
C GLN A 124 4.49 -6.05 14.37
N ALA A 125 3.35 -6.69 14.09
CA ALA A 125 3.26 -8.16 14.08
C ALA A 125 4.16 -8.81 13.02
N ALA A 126 4.40 -8.11 11.91
CA ALA A 126 5.34 -8.54 10.86
C ALA A 126 6.80 -8.15 11.15
N GLY A 127 7.13 -7.59 12.32
CA GLY A 127 8.47 -7.13 12.67
C GLY A 127 8.93 -5.91 11.87
N ILE A 128 7.99 -5.10 11.35
CA ILE A 128 8.26 -3.93 10.53
C ILE A 128 8.01 -2.67 11.37
N GLU A 129 8.92 -1.69 11.30
CA GLU A 129 8.70 -0.40 11.94
C GLU A 129 7.38 0.23 11.45
N SER A 130 6.47 0.57 12.37
CA SER A 130 5.12 1.09 12.04
C SER A 130 5.14 2.59 11.73
N ASN A 131 6.04 3.02 10.86
CA ASN A 131 6.20 4.41 10.42
C ASN A 131 6.54 4.50 8.92
N ALA A 132 6.68 5.71 8.41
CA ALA A 132 6.96 5.94 7.00
C ALA A 132 8.27 5.31 6.53
N TYR A 133 9.28 5.14 7.39
CA TYR A 133 10.53 4.45 7.04
C TYR A 133 10.33 2.94 6.88
N GLY A 134 9.61 2.29 7.82
CA GLY A 134 9.28 0.86 7.68
C GLY A 134 8.50 0.58 6.40
N LEU A 135 7.55 1.46 6.04
CA LEU A 135 6.84 1.40 4.77
C LEU A 135 7.80 1.55 3.58
N ALA A 136 8.67 2.56 3.60
CA ALA A 136 9.65 2.79 2.54
C ALA A 136 10.54 1.56 2.33
N LYS A 137 11.00 0.94 3.41
CA LYS A 137 11.79 -0.29 3.36
C LYS A 137 11.03 -1.45 2.71
N MET A 138 9.71 -1.59 2.99
CA MET A 138 8.87 -2.61 2.34
C MET A 138 8.74 -2.43 0.84
N TYR A 139 8.82 -1.20 0.34
CA TYR A 139 8.55 -0.86 -1.06
C TYR A 139 9.80 -0.47 -1.86
N SER A 140 10.99 -0.43 -1.25
CA SER A 140 12.22 0.05 -1.88
C SER A 140 12.67 -0.73 -3.12
N ASP A 141 12.24 -1.96 -3.27
CA ASP A 141 12.49 -2.78 -4.46
C ASP A 141 11.57 -2.44 -5.64
N VAL A 142 10.37 -1.91 -5.37
CA VAL A 142 9.33 -1.62 -6.39
C VAL A 142 9.03 -0.13 -6.56
N CYS A 143 9.53 0.72 -5.66
CA CYS A 143 9.18 2.14 -5.60
C CYS A 143 10.42 2.99 -5.34
N SER A 144 10.62 4.07 -6.10
CA SER A 144 11.70 5.03 -5.86
C SER A 144 11.22 6.38 -5.31
N ASN A 145 9.93 6.58 -5.15
CA ASN A 145 9.37 7.85 -4.70
C ASN A 145 8.34 7.62 -3.60
N ILE A 146 8.43 8.35 -2.50
CA ILE A 146 7.47 8.25 -1.40
C ILE A 146 6.99 9.62 -0.93
N ILE A 147 5.67 9.73 -0.71
CA ILE A 147 5.05 10.90 -0.08
C ILE A 147 4.78 10.55 1.38
N ILE A 148 5.27 11.38 2.29
CA ILE A 148 5.09 11.27 3.73
C ILE A 148 4.43 12.52 4.30
N ASP A 149 3.87 12.43 5.51
CA ASP A 149 3.35 13.60 6.19
C ASP A 149 4.49 14.54 6.62
N THR A 150 4.24 15.84 6.62
CA THR A 150 5.19 16.88 7.09
C THR A 150 5.65 16.64 8.53
N LYS A 151 4.87 15.94 9.34
CA LYS A 151 5.24 15.56 10.70
C LYS A 151 6.36 14.51 10.76
N ASP A 152 6.54 13.76 9.69
CA ASP A 152 7.55 12.69 9.59
C ASP A 152 8.88 13.18 9.00
N LYS A 153 9.09 14.49 8.92
CA LYS A 153 10.29 15.12 8.38
C LYS A 153 11.60 14.55 8.93
N ALA A 154 11.61 14.13 10.20
CA ALA A 154 12.78 13.51 10.82
C ALA A 154 13.22 12.19 10.13
N LEU A 155 12.30 11.50 9.43
CA LEU A 155 12.57 10.25 8.74
C LEU A 155 13.15 10.44 7.33
N VAL A 156 13.14 11.65 6.77
CA VAL A 156 13.55 11.95 5.38
C VAL A 156 14.93 11.38 5.06
N LYS A 157 15.94 11.72 5.87
CA LYS A 157 17.32 11.24 5.63
C LYS A 157 17.44 9.72 5.70
N LYS A 158 16.70 9.09 6.63
CA LYS A 158 16.68 7.64 6.80
C LYS A 158 16.02 6.96 5.60
N ILE A 159 14.95 7.53 5.05
CA ILE A 159 14.28 7.03 3.84
C ILE A 159 15.17 7.24 2.61
N GLN A 160 15.82 8.39 2.49
CA GLN A 160 16.74 8.68 1.38
C GLN A 160 17.92 7.69 1.31
N SER A 161 18.36 7.13 2.45
CA SER A 161 19.41 6.08 2.45
C SER A 161 18.96 4.74 1.81
N LEU A 162 17.66 4.61 1.46
CA LEU A 162 17.12 3.49 0.68
C LEU A 162 17.05 3.80 -0.83
N ASP A 163 17.76 4.82 -1.31
CA ASP A 163 17.71 5.32 -2.69
C ASP A 163 16.28 5.75 -3.11
N MET A 164 15.51 6.28 -2.17
CA MET A 164 14.16 6.77 -2.41
C MET A 164 14.12 8.31 -2.34
N LYS A 165 13.43 8.92 -3.29
CA LYS A 165 13.09 10.34 -3.28
C LYS A 165 11.88 10.57 -2.36
N VAL A 166 12.00 11.52 -1.43
CA VAL A 166 10.98 11.80 -0.43
C VAL A 166 10.30 13.13 -0.73
N PHE A 167 8.99 13.14 -0.70
CA PHE A 167 8.14 14.32 -0.83
C PHE A 167 7.32 14.49 0.45
N GLU A 168 7.27 15.70 0.97
CA GLU A 168 6.59 16.03 2.22
C GLU A 168 5.34 16.88 1.95
N THR A 169 4.18 16.41 2.40
CA THR A 169 2.93 17.16 2.37
C THR A 169 1.97 16.65 3.44
N LYS A 170 0.82 17.32 3.61
CA LYS A 170 -0.27 16.79 4.45
C LYS A 170 -0.96 15.64 3.72
N ILE A 171 -0.88 14.44 4.26
CA ILE A 171 -1.44 13.23 3.62
C ILE A 171 -2.83 12.84 4.11
N THR A 172 -3.36 13.56 5.11
CA THR A 172 -4.68 13.23 5.69
C THR A 172 -5.80 13.77 4.82
N MET A 173 -6.65 12.88 4.29
CA MET A 173 -7.79 13.16 3.44
C MET A 173 -9.09 13.24 4.25
N LYS A 174 -9.30 14.35 4.98
CA LYS A 174 -10.50 14.53 5.84
C LYS A 174 -11.75 14.98 5.08
N ASN A 175 -11.59 15.54 3.90
CA ASN A 175 -12.65 16.06 3.06
C ASN A 175 -12.14 16.19 1.62
N LYS A 176 -13.06 16.50 0.69
CA LYS A 176 -12.75 16.64 -0.73
C LYS A 176 -11.62 17.64 -1.02
N ILE A 177 -11.57 18.76 -0.30
CA ILE A 177 -10.51 19.77 -0.47
C ILE A 177 -9.12 19.17 -0.16
N ALA A 178 -9.01 18.38 0.91
CA ALA A 178 -7.76 17.74 1.30
C ALA A 178 -7.36 16.62 0.30
N GLU A 179 -8.33 15.87 -0.22
CA GLU A 179 -8.12 14.87 -1.27
C GLU A 179 -7.59 15.53 -2.54
N ASP A 180 -8.24 16.59 -3.01
CA ASP A 180 -7.83 17.34 -4.19
C ASP A 180 -6.46 17.99 -4.01
N ALA A 181 -6.15 18.48 -2.82
CA ALA A 181 -4.84 19.05 -2.50
C ALA A 181 -3.72 18.00 -2.61
N LEU A 182 -3.94 16.79 -2.06
CA LEU A 182 -2.98 15.69 -2.16
C LEU A 182 -2.81 15.20 -3.60
N ALA A 183 -3.91 15.05 -4.35
CA ALA A 183 -3.88 14.67 -5.76
C ALA A 183 -3.13 15.71 -6.60
N ASN A 184 -3.44 16.99 -6.43
CA ASN A 184 -2.75 18.08 -7.13
C ASN A 184 -1.27 18.17 -6.78
N PHE A 185 -0.91 17.92 -5.50
CA PHE A 185 0.49 17.86 -5.08
C PHE A 185 1.22 16.74 -5.82
N LEU A 186 0.64 15.55 -5.86
CA LEU A 186 1.21 14.40 -6.54
C LEU A 186 1.42 14.69 -8.03
N LEU A 187 0.40 15.17 -8.73
CA LEU A 187 0.47 15.42 -10.17
C LEU A 187 1.42 16.57 -10.57
N LYS A 188 1.60 17.57 -9.71
CA LYS A 188 2.40 18.75 -10.01
C LYS A 188 3.83 18.70 -9.49
N GLN A 189 4.06 18.04 -8.38
CA GLN A 189 5.36 18.07 -7.67
C GLN A 189 6.15 16.78 -7.81
N VAL A 190 5.47 15.65 -8.04
CA VAL A 190 6.14 14.37 -8.20
C VAL A 190 6.42 14.14 -9.67
N HIS A 191 7.62 14.54 -10.10
CA HIS A 191 8.13 14.25 -11.43
C HIS A 191 8.86 12.90 -11.39
N VAL A 192 8.36 11.90 -12.07
CA VAL A 192 8.84 10.51 -12.13
C VAL A 192 9.46 10.21 -13.50
#